data_90e20e5aff7d6120e8b1ae394ab324e5
#
_entry.id   90e20e5aff7d6120e8b1ae394ab324e5
#
_cell.length_a   1.000
_cell.length_b   1.000
_cell.length_c   1.000
_cell.angle_alpha   90.00
_cell.angle_beta   90.00
_cell.angle_gamma   90.00
#
_symmetry.space_group_name_H-M   'P 1'
#
loop_
_entity.id
_entity.type
_entity.pdbx_description
1 polymer ?
#
loop_
_entity_poly.entity_id
_entity_poly.type
_entity_poly.pdbx_seq_one_letter_code
_entity_poly.pdbx_strand_id
1 'polypeptide(L)'
;LEKPLTDISGLSFTKYIKMSQTQLKKVVSKIGDVTVRIPSDINYKGADFSLLLDAGDQNLTSDLFCKYFLYADNSGKRDAVVSLLNALMTAKNVTAQDTLFNFIMNNTDTDISVVDYSKVSSALTLFVQEKSGNVASAANEFPEVTKKNEK
;
A
#
# COMPACT_ATOMS: atom_id res chain seq x y z
N LEU A 1 10.29 11.62 10.94
CA LEU A 1 9.20 11.33 9.99
C LEU A 1 7.80 11.62 10.58
N GLU A 2 7.56 11.32 11.85
CA GLU A 2 6.24 11.49 12.50
C GLU A 2 5.80 12.95 12.58
N LYS A 3 6.69 13.84 13.03
CA LYS A 3 6.34 15.26 13.26
C LYS A 3 5.95 16.01 11.98
N PRO A 4 6.72 15.94 10.87
CA PRO A 4 6.33 16.60 9.64
C PRO A 4 5.00 16.09 9.04
N LEU A 5 4.72 14.78 9.16
CA LEU A 5 3.46 14.21 8.68
C LEU A 5 2.27 14.63 9.56
N THR A 6 2.47 14.71 10.87
CA THR A 6 1.46 15.21 11.82
C THR A 6 1.15 16.69 11.54
N ASP A 7 2.17 17.52 11.30
CA ASP A 7 2.02 18.96 11.02
C ASP A 7 1.23 19.20 9.70
N ILE A 8 1.38 18.33 8.71
CA ILE A 8 0.68 18.44 7.42
C ILE A 8 -0.76 17.90 7.48
N SER A 9 -0.95 16.75 8.14
CA SER A 9 -2.23 16.02 8.10
C SER A 9 -3.14 16.29 9.29
N GLY A 10 -2.61 16.85 10.38
CA GLY A 10 -3.31 16.98 11.65
C GLY A 10 -3.55 15.65 12.38
N LEU A 11 -3.03 14.54 11.86
CA LEU A 11 -3.15 13.21 12.46
C LEU A 11 -1.88 12.87 13.25
N SER A 12 -2.04 12.19 14.38
CA SER A 12 -0.92 11.63 15.14
C SER A 12 -0.53 10.27 14.56
N PHE A 13 0.69 10.18 14.03
CA PHE A 13 1.28 8.93 13.56
C PHE A 13 2.21 8.37 14.63
N THR A 14 1.98 7.15 15.05
CA THR A 14 2.77 6.48 16.11
C THR A 14 3.69 5.41 15.57
N LYS A 15 3.48 4.97 14.33
CA LYS A 15 4.25 3.92 13.67
C LYS A 15 4.41 4.20 12.18
N TYR A 16 5.50 3.70 11.60
CA TYR A 16 5.75 3.82 10.17
C TYR A 16 6.29 2.54 9.55
N ILE A 17 6.09 2.41 8.24
CA ILE A 17 6.81 1.48 7.37
C ILE A 17 7.32 2.29 6.18
N LYS A 18 8.64 2.26 5.96
CA LYS A 18 9.31 2.90 4.84
C LYS A 18 9.90 1.83 3.93
N MET A 19 9.70 2.00 2.64
CA MET A 19 10.16 1.05 1.62
C MET A 19 10.80 1.77 0.44
N SER A 20 11.91 1.22 -0.06
CA SER A 20 12.40 1.50 -1.40
C SER A 20 11.54 0.78 -2.45
N GLN A 21 11.68 1.15 -3.72
CA GLN A 21 10.99 0.45 -4.81
C GLN A 21 11.31 -1.05 -4.85
N THR A 22 12.57 -1.41 -4.64
CA THR A 22 13.00 -2.81 -4.61
C THR A 22 12.36 -3.59 -3.44
N GLN A 23 12.25 -2.95 -2.28
CA GLN A 23 11.59 -3.54 -1.11
C GLN A 23 10.08 -3.69 -1.34
N LEU A 24 9.42 -2.67 -1.92
CA LEU A 24 8.01 -2.74 -2.30
C LEU A 24 7.76 -3.92 -3.26
N LYS A 25 8.59 -4.08 -4.29
CA LYS A 25 8.48 -5.20 -5.23
C LYS A 25 8.57 -6.55 -4.53
N LYS A 26 9.50 -6.71 -3.57
CA LYS A 26 9.63 -7.94 -2.77
C LYS A 26 8.39 -8.20 -1.92
N VAL A 27 7.87 -7.17 -1.26
CA VAL A 27 6.67 -7.27 -0.41
C VAL A 27 5.45 -7.67 -1.26
N VAL A 28 5.22 -7.00 -2.38
CA VAL A 28 4.11 -7.34 -3.29
C VAL A 28 4.26 -8.76 -3.83
N SER A 29 5.48 -9.17 -4.21
CA SER A 29 5.73 -10.55 -4.66
C SER A 29 5.42 -11.60 -3.59
N LYS A 30 5.62 -11.27 -2.31
CA LYS A 30 5.31 -12.16 -1.20
C LYS A 30 3.82 -12.24 -0.90
N ILE A 31 3.10 -11.13 -1.03
CA ILE A 31 1.64 -11.05 -0.84
C ILE A 31 0.91 -11.80 -1.96
N GLY A 32 1.39 -11.66 -3.18
CA GLY A 32 0.77 -12.15 -4.42
C GLY A 32 0.29 -11.00 -5.30
N ASP A 33 -0.33 -11.34 -6.42
CA ASP A 33 -0.87 -10.35 -7.36
C ASP A 33 -1.95 -9.50 -6.68
N VAL A 34 -1.96 -8.21 -7.02
CA VAL A 34 -2.85 -7.22 -6.42
C VAL A 34 -3.82 -6.71 -7.48
N THR A 35 -5.12 -6.83 -7.22
CA THR A 35 -6.14 -6.24 -8.10
C THR A 35 -6.25 -4.75 -7.85
N VAL A 36 -5.96 -3.97 -8.90
CA VAL A 36 -6.04 -2.50 -8.88
C VAL A 36 -6.99 -2.04 -9.97
N ARG A 37 -7.88 -1.10 -9.64
CA ARG A 37 -8.74 -0.46 -10.62
C ARG A 37 -7.99 0.62 -11.36
N ILE A 38 -7.84 0.45 -12.69
CA ILE A 38 -7.19 1.39 -13.59
C ILE A 38 -8.28 2.32 -14.17
N PRO A 39 -8.18 3.65 -13.99
CA PRO A 39 -9.26 4.57 -14.38
C PRO A 39 -9.43 4.72 -15.90
N SER A 40 -8.36 4.58 -16.66
CA SER A 40 -8.32 4.68 -18.13
C SER A 40 -7.16 3.87 -18.68
N ASP A 41 -7.23 3.54 -19.97
CA ASP A 41 -6.14 2.84 -20.65
C ASP A 41 -4.82 3.60 -20.51
N ILE A 42 -3.76 2.86 -20.21
CA ILE A 42 -2.41 3.39 -20.06
C ILE A 42 -1.52 2.78 -21.15
N ASN A 43 -0.93 3.66 -21.97
CA ASN A 43 0.13 3.30 -22.91
C ASN A 43 1.30 4.26 -22.70
N TYR A 44 2.12 3.95 -21.71
CA TYR A 44 3.26 4.76 -21.32
C TYR A 44 4.57 4.17 -21.81
N LYS A 45 5.40 5.01 -22.42
CA LYS A 45 6.77 4.69 -22.85
C LYS A 45 7.71 5.76 -22.32
N GLY A 46 8.31 5.50 -21.17
CA GLY A 46 9.33 6.35 -20.57
C GLY A 46 10.74 5.86 -20.85
N ALA A 47 11.75 6.59 -20.35
CA ALA A 47 13.14 6.22 -20.48
C ALA A 47 13.49 4.96 -19.67
N ASP A 48 12.92 4.84 -18.45
CA ASP A 48 13.30 3.79 -17.51
C ASP A 48 12.39 2.55 -17.58
N PHE A 49 11.11 2.73 -18.01
CA PHE A 49 10.17 1.62 -18.15
C PHE A 49 9.04 1.95 -19.12
N SER A 50 8.37 0.90 -19.56
CA SER A 50 7.10 1.00 -20.28
C SER A 50 5.98 0.33 -19.48
N LEU A 51 4.74 0.84 -19.64
CA LEU A 51 3.56 0.33 -18.98
C LEU A 51 2.38 0.34 -19.95
N LEU A 52 1.78 -0.84 -20.15
CA LEU A 52 0.57 -1.03 -20.93
C LEU A 52 -0.46 -1.70 -20.03
N LEU A 53 -1.57 -1.03 -19.78
CA LEU A 53 -2.69 -1.54 -18.98
C LEU A 53 -4.00 -1.04 -19.57
N ASP A 54 -4.99 -1.91 -19.61
CA ASP A 54 -6.35 -1.54 -19.97
C ASP A 54 -7.10 -0.95 -18.77
N ALA A 55 -8.10 -0.14 -19.03
CA ALA A 55 -9.01 0.38 -18.00
C ALA A 55 -9.79 -0.76 -17.32
N GLY A 56 -10.19 -0.52 -16.07
CA GLY A 56 -10.94 -1.50 -15.28
C GLY A 56 -10.07 -2.21 -14.24
N ASP A 57 -10.59 -3.30 -13.68
CA ASP A 57 -9.90 -4.05 -12.64
C ASP A 57 -8.81 -4.93 -13.27
N GLN A 58 -7.56 -4.64 -12.94
CA GLN A 58 -6.38 -5.34 -13.45
C GLN A 58 -5.67 -6.07 -12.31
N ASN A 59 -5.33 -7.33 -12.55
CA ASN A 59 -4.57 -8.14 -11.60
C ASN A 59 -3.07 -7.94 -11.87
N LEU A 60 -2.42 -7.13 -11.04
CA LEU A 60 -1.05 -6.70 -11.26
C LEU A 60 -0.05 -7.60 -10.52
N THR A 61 0.88 -8.15 -11.29
CA THR A 61 2.08 -8.77 -10.73
C THR A 61 2.93 -7.73 -9.98
N SER A 62 3.88 -8.15 -9.17
CA SER A 62 4.75 -7.23 -8.43
C SER A 62 5.49 -6.23 -9.33
N ASP A 63 5.88 -6.63 -10.54
CA ASP A 63 6.53 -5.74 -11.51
C ASP A 63 5.57 -4.69 -12.06
N LEU A 64 4.39 -5.10 -12.51
CA LEU A 64 3.36 -4.20 -13.02
C LEU A 64 2.84 -3.26 -11.92
N PHE A 65 2.66 -3.76 -10.70
CA PHE A 65 2.26 -2.94 -9.56
C PHE A 65 3.27 -1.81 -9.29
N CYS A 66 4.56 -2.14 -9.24
CA CYS A 66 5.60 -1.14 -9.03
C CYS A 66 5.66 -0.11 -10.17
N LYS A 67 5.54 -0.55 -11.43
CA LYS A 67 5.49 0.35 -12.60
C LYS A 67 4.27 1.27 -12.55
N TYR A 68 3.10 0.71 -12.23
CA TYR A 68 1.88 1.50 -12.05
C TYR A 68 2.04 2.51 -10.91
N PHE A 69 2.58 2.10 -9.77
CA PHE A 69 2.82 2.98 -8.64
C PHE A 69 3.77 4.14 -8.96
N LEU A 70 4.77 3.93 -9.83
CA LEU A 70 5.66 4.99 -10.31
C LEU A 70 4.96 5.94 -11.27
N TYR A 71 4.12 5.39 -12.15
CA TYR A 71 3.41 6.14 -13.19
C TYR A 71 2.26 6.97 -12.61
N ALA A 72 1.49 6.42 -11.68
CA ALA A 72 0.26 6.98 -11.16
C ALA A 72 0.48 8.32 -10.45
N ASP A 73 -0.52 9.19 -10.53
CA ASP A 73 -0.63 10.39 -9.69
C ASP A 73 -0.90 10.04 -8.23
N ASN A 74 -1.07 11.04 -7.38
CA ASN A 74 -1.29 10.83 -5.95
C ASN A 74 -2.58 10.05 -5.67
N SER A 75 -3.63 10.22 -6.46
CA SER A 75 -4.89 9.47 -6.31
C SER A 75 -4.67 8.00 -6.67
N GLY A 76 -4.09 7.72 -7.82
CA GLY A 76 -3.79 6.36 -8.26
C GLY A 76 -2.82 5.61 -7.32
N LYS A 77 -1.82 6.30 -6.78
CA LYS A 77 -0.91 5.73 -5.75
C LYS A 77 -1.66 5.34 -4.49
N ARG A 78 -2.57 6.20 -4.02
CA ARG A 78 -3.40 5.92 -2.85
C ARG A 78 -4.30 4.71 -3.07
N ASP A 79 -4.96 4.63 -4.22
CA ASP A 79 -5.83 3.53 -4.58
C ASP A 79 -5.04 2.21 -4.71
N ALA A 80 -3.81 2.27 -5.23
CA ALA A 80 -2.91 1.12 -5.27
C ALA A 80 -2.51 0.65 -3.85
N VAL A 81 -2.25 1.57 -2.92
CA VAL A 81 -1.97 1.22 -1.51
C VAL A 81 -3.19 0.57 -0.85
N VAL A 82 -4.39 1.12 -1.06
CA VAL A 82 -5.65 0.53 -0.56
C VAL A 82 -5.83 -0.89 -1.11
N SER A 83 -5.60 -1.09 -2.41
CA SER A 83 -5.66 -2.41 -3.05
C SER A 83 -4.65 -3.39 -2.46
N LEU A 84 -3.42 -2.93 -2.19
CA LEU A 84 -2.40 -3.74 -1.53
C LEU A 84 -2.79 -4.15 -0.10
N LEU A 85 -3.36 -3.23 0.68
CA LEU A 85 -3.85 -3.52 2.02
C LEU A 85 -5.03 -4.51 1.99
N ASN A 86 -5.95 -4.38 1.03
CA ASN A 86 -7.03 -5.35 0.83
C ASN A 86 -6.48 -6.73 0.44
N ALA A 87 -5.44 -6.81 -0.38
CA ALA A 87 -4.77 -8.07 -0.72
C ALA A 87 -4.12 -8.73 0.51
N LEU A 88 -3.55 -7.93 1.42
CA LEU A 88 -3.04 -8.42 2.72
C LEU A 88 -4.14 -9.02 3.59
N MET A 89 -5.36 -8.48 3.54
CA MET A 89 -6.49 -8.89 4.35
C MET A 89 -7.26 -10.09 3.76
N THR A 90 -6.72 -10.78 2.76
CA THR A 90 -7.32 -12.03 2.25
C THR A 90 -7.13 -13.19 3.23
N ALA A 91 -8.07 -14.15 3.23
CA ALA A 91 -7.99 -15.34 4.09
C ALA A 91 -6.65 -16.09 3.98
N LYS A 92 -6.10 -16.21 2.75
CA LYS A 92 -4.80 -16.82 2.49
C LYS A 92 -3.68 -16.10 3.26
N ASN A 93 -3.63 -14.78 3.16
CA ASN A 93 -2.56 -13.99 3.76
C ASN A 93 -2.72 -13.86 5.27
N VAL A 94 -3.95 -13.80 5.77
CA VAL A 94 -4.21 -13.78 7.22
C VAL A 94 -3.86 -15.13 7.87
N THR A 95 -4.08 -16.24 7.19
CA THR A 95 -3.61 -17.55 7.68
C THR A 95 -2.08 -17.62 7.76
N ALA A 96 -1.38 -16.90 6.87
CA ALA A 96 0.09 -16.82 6.85
C ALA A 96 0.63 -15.54 7.51
N GLN A 97 -0.18 -14.84 8.33
CA GLN A 97 0.13 -13.49 8.82
C GLN A 97 1.46 -13.38 9.57
N ASP A 98 1.84 -14.37 10.38
CA ASP A 98 3.12 -14.37 11.11
C ASP A 98 4.31 -14.41 10.15
N THR A 99 4.22 -15.24 9.12
CA THR A 99 5.25 -15.34 8.08
C THR A 99 5.36 -14.05 7.27
N LEU A 100 4.21 -13.45 6.92
CA LEU A 100 4.16 -12.18 6.20
C LEU A 100 4.70 -11.03 7.06
N PHE A 101 4.30 -10.96 8.33
CA PHE A 101 4.81 -9.96 9.25
C PHE A 101 6.34 -10.02 9.34
N ASN A 102 6.90 -11.20 9.63
CA ASN A 102 8.35 -11.38 9.72
C ASN A 102 9.05 -11.03 8.40
N PHE A 103 8.46 -11.38 7.26
CA PHE A 103 9.00 -11.02 5.96
C PHE A 103 9.02 -9.50 5.74
N ILE A 104 7.93 -8.79 6.06
CA ILE A 104 7.83 -7.34 5.92
C ILE A 104 8.85 -6.65 6.83
N MET A 105 8.93 -7.06 8.11
CA MET A 105 9.89 -6.49 9.07
C MET A 105 11.34 -6.64 8.61
N ASN A 106 11.70 -7.78 8.03
CA ASN A 106 13.05 -8.05 7.55
C ASN A 106 13.38 -7.37 6.20
N ASN A 107 12.39 -6.85 5.49
CA ASN A 107 12.58 -6.25 4.16
C ASN A 107 12.16 -4.78 4.09
N THR A 108 11.84 -4.14 5.19
CA THR A 108 11.44 -2.73 5.24
C THR A 108 12.17 -2.00 6.36
N ASP A 109 12.11 -0.68 6.35
CA ASP A 109 12.53 0.17 7.46
C ASP A 109 11.27 0.56 8.25
N THR A 110 11.20 0.13 9.52
CA THR A 110 9.99 0.29 10.33
C THR A 110 10.32 0.31 11.83
N ASP A 111 9.51 0.99 12.61
CA ASP A 111 9.51 1.00 14.07
C ASP A 111 8.41 0.10 14.68
N ILE A 112 7.66 -0.62 13.85
CA ILE A 112 6.69 -1.61 14.32
C ILE A 112 7.46 -2.79 14.96
N SER A 113 7.06 -3.15 16.17
CA SER A 113 7.66 -4.27 16.91
C SER A 113 6.77 -5.52 16.90
N VAL A 114 7.34 -6.65 17.30
CA VAL A 114 6.59 -7.90 17.52
C VAL A 114 5.49 -7.69 18.58
N VAL A 115 5.73 -6.83 19.57
CA VAL A 115 4.71 -6.50 20.59
C VAL A 115 3.53 -5.74 19.98
N ASP A 116 3.80 -4.79 19.07
CA ASP A 116 2.73 -4.07 18.36
C ASP A 116 1.91 -5.03 17.50
N TYR A 117 2.57 -5.92 16.77
CA TYR A 117 1.92 -6.94 15.96
C TYR A 117 1.06 -7.88 16.79
N SER A 118 1.56 -8.38 17.92
CA SER A 118 0.80 -9.31 18.77
C SER A 118 -0.50 -8.75 19.31
N LYS A 119 -0.58 -7.42 19.48
CA LYS A 119 -1.80 -6.75 19.92
C LYS A 119 -2.93 -6.75 18.87
N VAL A 120 -2.57 -6.86 17.59
CA VAL A 120 -3.54 -6.75 16.49
C VAL A 120 -3.74 -8.05 15.71
N SER A 121 -2.85 -9.04 15.86
CA SER A 121 -2.88 -10.27 15.07
C SER A 121 -4.19 -11.06 15.20
N SER A 122 -4.73 -11.17 16.41
CA SER A 122 -6.03 -11.81 16.64
C SER A 122 -7.18 -11.04 16.02
N ALA A 123 -7.14 -9.70 16.08
CA ALA A 123 -8.15 -8.83 15.48
C ALA A 123 -8.16 -8.94 13.95
N LEU A 124 -6.98 -9.06 13.31
CA LEU A 124 -6.86 -9.28 11.86
C LEU A 124 -7.54 -10.59 11.45
N THR A 125 -7.33 -11.67 12.21
CA THR A 125 -7.97 -12.95 11.94
C THR A 125 -9.50 -12.86 12.05
N LEU A 126 -10.01 -12.23 13.09
CA LEU A 126 -11.45 -12.01 13.28
C LEU A 126 -12.04 -11.14 12.17
N PHE A 127 -11.37 -10.06 11.80
CA PHE A 127 -11.82 -9.16 10.74
C PHE A 127 -12.08 -9.91 9.41
N VAL A 128 -11.18 -10.81 9.02
CA VAL A 128 -11.33 -11.60 7.79
C VAL A 128 -12.41 -12.69 7.94
N GLN A 129 -12.48 -13.36 9.09
CA GLN A 129 -13.48 -14.40 9.35
C GLN A 129 -14.91 -13.85 9.33
N GLU A 130 -15.11 -12.68 9.95
CA GLU A 130 -16.42 -12.02 10.02
C GLU A 130 -16.80 -11.32 8.71
N LYS A 131 -15.92 -11.27 7.72
CA LYS A 131 -16.10 -10.51 6.47
C LYS A 131 -16.52 -9.06 6.73
N SER A 132 -15.96 -8.45 7.76
CA SER A 132 -16.41 -7.18 8.35
C SER A 132 -16.06 -5.93 7.53
N GLY A 133 -15.67 -6.08 6.27
CA GLY A 133 -15.46 -4.96 5.36
C GLY A 133 -14.14 -4.99 4.62
N ASN A 134 -13.88 -3.92 3.91
CA ASN A 134 -12.64 -3.70 3.15
C ASN A 134 -11.91 -2.46 3.67
N VAL A 135 -10.61 -2.42 3.46
CA VAL A 135 -9.84 -1.19 3.61
C VAL A 135 -10.33 -0.18 2.57
N ALA A 136 -10.59 1.03 3.00
CA ALA A 136 -11.01 2.12 2.14
C ALA A 136 -10.10 3.35 2.33
N SER A 137 -10.05 4.21 1.33
CA SER A 137 -9.32 5.47 1.40
C SER A 137 -10.17 6.54 2.09
N ALA A 138 -9.58 7.27 3.03
CA ALA A 138 -10.14 8.49 3.63
C ALA A 138 -9.78 9.76 2.83
N ALA A 139 -9.55 9.63 1.56
CA ALA A 139 -8.98 10.66 0.69
C ALA A 139 -9.73 11.99 0.68
N ASN A 140 -11.04 11.97 0.87
CA ASN A 140 -11.85 13.18 0.85
C ASN A 140 -11.84 13.94 2.19
N GLU A 141 -11.19 13.40 3.20
CA GLU A 141 -11.11 13.99 4.55
C GLU A 141 -9.81 14.79 4.79
N PHE A 142 -8.84 14.68 3.88
CA PHE A 142 -7.57 15.39 4.00
C PHE A 142 -7.53 16.60 3.05
N PRO A 143 -7.12 17.78 3.56
CA PRO A 143 -6.90 18.93 2.71
C PRO A 143 -5.80 18.64 1.70
N GLU A 144 -5.97 19.10 0.45
CA GLU A 144 -4.91 19.05 -0.55
C GLU A 144 -3.71 19.86 -0.06
N VAL A 145 -2.54 19.23 -0.03
CA VAL A 145 -1.28 19.92 0.25
C VAL A 145 -0.90 20.72 -0.99
N THR A 146 -1.34 21.96 -1.06
CA THR A 146 -0.83 22.90 -2.07
C THR A 146 0.63 23.19 -1.76
N LYS A 147 1.54 22.81 -2.67
CA LYS A 147 2.92 23.26 -2.62
C LYS A 147 2.90 24.79 -2.62
N LYS A 148 3.25 25.40 -1.48
CA LYS A 148 3.61 26.82 -1.49
C LYS A 148 4.84 26.93 -2.37
N ASN A 149 4.70 27.59 -3.53
CA ASN A 149 5.84 28.03 -4.31
C ASN A 149 6.65 28.98 -3.42
N GLU A 150 7.73 28.50 -2.88
CA GLU A 150 8.76 29.37 -2.33
C GLU A 150 9.33 30.16 -3.50
N LYS A 151 9.08 31.45 -3.49
CA LYS A 151 9.77 32.41 -4.36
C LYS A 151 11.15 32.68 -3.82
#